data_1112d5c0bb29775712738334170dc81f
#
_entry.id   1112d5c0bb29775712738334170dc81f
#
_cell.length_a   1.000
_cell.length_b   1.000
_cell.length_c   1.000
_cell.angle_alpha   90.00
_cell.angle_beta   90.00
_cell.angle_gamma   90.00
#
_symmetry.space_group_name_H-M   'P 1'
#
loop_
_entity.id
_entity.type
_entity.pdbx_description
1 polymer ?
#
loop_
_entity_poly.entity_id
_entity_poly.type
_entity_poly.pdbx_seq_one_letter_code
_entity_poly.pdbx_strand_id
1 'polypeptide(L)'
;SPTEVVVLGAGTVGEFATRTALGLGASVRVFDSSITKLRRLQEIISQRVSTSILQPKALQKALMRADVVIGALRADEGRTPCVVSEEMVKKMKSGAVIVDVSIDQGGCFESSAVTDHKNPTFRKFDVVHYCVPNISSRVSRTATFAISNILAPTLLNMGIAGGVEDFLKMDDGLRSGVYVFRGMLTNAVLGRMFDLPYKNLNLIM
;
A
#
# COMPACT_ATOMS: atom_id res chain seq x y z
N SER A 1 0.56 -22.57 -19.57
CA SER A 1 1.35 -22.22 -18.37
C SER A 1 0.49 -21.36 -17.43
N PRO A 2 0.63 -21.48 -16.12
CA PRO A 2 -0.08 -20.60 -15.20
C PRO A 2 0.36 -19.14 -15.40
N THR A 3 -0.54 -18.20 -15.13
CA THR A 3 -0.25 -16.76 -15.14
C THR A 3 0.87 -16.45 -14.14
N GLU A 4 1.90 -15.73 -14.57
CA GLU A 4 2.99 -15.30 -13.68
C GLU A 4 2.65 -13.96 -13.02
N VAL A 5 2.50 -13.95 -11.70
CA VAL A 5 2.16 -12.77 -10.91
C VAL A 5 3.34 -12.36 -10.03
N VAL A 6 3.71 -11.10 -10.08
CA VAL A 6 4.69 -10.49 -9.19
C VAL A 6 3.97 -9.57 -8.22
N VAL A 7 4.21 -9.72 -6.91
CA VAL A 7 3.67 -8.85 -5.86
C VAL A 7 4.82 -8.11 -5.20
N LEU A 8 4.73 -6.78 -5.15
CA LEU A 8 5.68 -5.90 -4.50
C LEU A 8 5.11 -5.47 -3.14
N GLY A 9 5.66 -6.03 -2.07
CA GLY A 9 5.23 -5.84 -0.70
C GLY A 9 4.62 -7.11 -0.08
N ALA A 10 5.07 -7.48 1.11
CA ALA A 10 4.59 -8.61 1.91
C ALA A 10 3.78 -8.14 3.15
N GLY A 11 3.20 -6.94 3.06
CA GLY A 11 2.25 -6.40 4.04
C GLY A 11 0.86 -7.00 3.87
N THR A 12 -0.14 -6.42 4.55
CA THR A 12 -1.53 -6.90 4.48
C THR A 12 -2.08 -6.97 3.06
N VAL A 13 -1.90 -5.89 2.28
CA VAL A 13 -2.40 -5.84 0.89
C VAL A 13 -1.69 -6.89 0.03
N GLY A 14 -0.36 -7.00 0.13
CA GLY A 14 0.41 -7.99 -0.62
C GLY A 14 0.06 -9.44 -0.24
N GLU A 15 -0.24 -9.70 1.04
CA GLU A 15 -0.72 -11.00 1.50
C GLU A 15 -2.04 -11.39 0.82
N PHE A 16 -3.06 -10.51 0.88
CA PHE A 16 -4.36 -10.79 0.26
C PHE A 16 -4.26 -10.90 -1.26
N ALA A 17 -3.46 -10.05 -1.91
CA ALA A 17 -3.18 -10.15 -3.34
C ALA A 17 -2.55 -11.51 -3.70
N THR A 18 -1.57 -11.96 -2.90
CA THR A 18 -0.91 -13.25 -3.08
C THR A 18 -1.89 -14.42 -2.91
N ARG A 19 -2.70 -14.41 -1.85
CA ARG A 19 -3.73 -15.44 -1.62
C ARG A 19 -4.73 -15.52 -2.78
N THR A 20 -5.18 -14.37 -3.26
CA THR A 20 -6.14 -14.30 -4.38
C THR A 20 -5.52 -14.85 -5.67
N ALA A 21 -4.31 -14.43 -6.00
CA ALA A 21 -3.63 -14.90 -7.21
C ALA A 21 -3.36 -16.42 -7.18
N LEU A 22 -2.89 -16.94 -6.02
CA LEU A 22 -2.71 -18.39 -5.84
C LEU A 22 -4.04 -19.14 -5.94
N GLY A 23 -5.11 -18.62 -5.35
CA GLY A 23 -6.45 -19.20 -5.44
C GLY A 23 -7.01 -19.26 -6.86
N LEU A 24 -6.56 -18.36 -7.74
CA LEU A 24 -6.85 -18.36 -9.18
C LEU A 24 -5.89 -19.26 -10.00
N GLY A 25 -4.98 -19.97 -9.35
CA GLY A 25 -4.05 -20.88 -10.01
C GLY A 25 -2.80 -20.22 -10.60
N ALA A 26 -2.50 -18.96 -10.23
CA ALA A 26 -1.31 -18.27 -10.71
C ALA A 26 -0.03 -18.76 -10.02
N SER A 27 1.10 -18.63 -10.71
CA SER A 27 2.44 -18.73 -10.12
C SER A 27 2.82 -17.37 -9.55
N VAL A 28 3.02 -17.29 -8.22
CA VAL A 28 3.24 -16.01 -7.53
C VAL A 28 4.67 -15.89 -7.01
N ARG A 29 5.26 -14.71 -7.22
CA ARG A 29 6.52 -14.31 -6.60
C ARG A 29 6.35 -12.98 -5.87
N VAL A 30 6.73 -12.97 -4.58
CA VAL A 30 6.59 -11.79 -3.71
C VAL A 30 7.96 -11.20 -3.40
N PHE A 31 8.05 -9.88 -3.50
CA PHE A 31 9.24 -9.10 -3.16
C PHE A 31 8.95 -8.15 -1.99
N ASP A 32 9.84 -8.09 -1.01
CA ASP A 32 9.80 -7.10 0.07
C ASP A 32 11.24 -6.81 0.52
N SER A 33 11.49 -5.66 1.12
CA SER A 33 12.76 -5.34 1.77
C SER A 33 12.95 -6.05 3.11
N SER A 34 11.84 -6.41 3.78
CA SER A 34 11.82 -7.05 5.10
C SER A 34 11.77 -8.57 5.01
N ILE A 35 12.85 -9.23 5.41
CA ILE A 35 12.90 -10.70 5.53
C ILE A 35 11.84 -11.21 6.51
N THR A 36 11.56 -10.48 7.58
CA THR A 36 10.56 -10.85 8.58
C THR A 36 9.16 -10.88 7.97
N LYS A 37 8.80 -9.88 7.14
CA LYS A 37 7.51 -9.88 6.45
C LYS A 37 7.41 -11.04 5.45
N LEU A 38 8.48 -11.35 4.73
CA LEU A 38 8.52 -12.47 3.78
C LEU A 38 8.37 -13.83 4.50
N ARG A 39 9.04 -14.04 5.64
CA ARG A 39 8.89 -15.24 6.45
C ARG A 39 7.47 -15.39 6.97
N ARG A 40 6.93 -14.34 7.59
CA ARG A 40 5.54 -14.31 8.05
C ARG A 40 4.58 -14.70 6.92
N LEU A 41 4.77 -14.13 5.72
CA LEU A 41 3.94 -14.45 4.57
C LEU A 41 3.98 -15.94 4.22
N GLN A 42 5.17 -16.55 4.23
CA GLN A 42 5.32 -18.00 3.95
C GLN A 42 4.66 -18.89 5.02
N GLU A 43 4.66 -18.46 6.28
CA GLU A 43 4.03 -19.18 7.38
C GLU A 43 2.49 -19.16 7.30
N ILE A 44 1.91 -18.02 6.88
CA ILE A 44 0.45 -17.86 6.84
C ILE A 44 -0.20 -18.30 5.53
N ILE A 45 0.59 -18.52 4.48
CA ILE A 45 0.09 -19.01 3.19
C ILE A 45 0.29 -20.53 3.15
N SER A 46 -0.81 -21.28 3.04
CA SER A 46 -0.82 -22.75 3.00
C SER A 46 -0.23 -23.33 1.71
N GLN A 47 -0.07 -22.52 0.65
CA GLN A 47 0.47 -22.92 -0.64
C GLN A 47 1.91 -22.44 -0.81
N ARG A 48 2.69 -23.14 -1.64
CA ARG A 48 4.06 -22.74 -1.92
C ARG A 48 4.11 -21.42 -2.70
N VAL A 49 4.71 -20.39 -2.10
CA VAL A 49 4.95 -19.08 -2.71
C VAL A 49 6.45 -18.80 -2.80
N SER A 50 6.90 -18.28 -3.93
CA SER A 50 8.29 -17.83 -4.09
C SER A 50 8.46 -16.44 -3.50
N THR A 51 9.42 -16.26 -2.59
CA THR A 51 9.74 -14.96 -1.97
C THR A 51 11.16 -14.53 -2.30
N SER A 52 11.40 -13.23 -2.38
CA SER A 52 12.73 -12.66 -2.59
C SER A 52 12.83 -11.29 -1.94
N ILE A 53 14.00 -10.93 -1.46
CA ILE A 53 14.27 -9.53 -1.09
C ILE A 53 14.32 -8.66 -2.35
N LEU A 54 13.98 -7.37 -2.18
CA LEU A 54 13.99 -6.39 -3.26
C LEU A 54 15.44 -6.13 -3.72
N GLN A 55 15.87 -6.90 -4.72
CA GLN A 55 17.15 -6.70 -5.43
C GLN A 55 16.85 -6.35 -6.90
N PRO A 56 17.39 -5.24 -7.45
CA PRO A 56 17.07 -4.76 -8.79
C PRO A 56 17.20 -5.82 -9.89
N LYS A 57 18.28 -6.61 -9.88
CA LYS A 57 18.50 -7.67 -10.89
C LYS A 57 17.48 -8.81 -10.78
N ALA A 58 17.14 -9.25 -9.56
CA ALA A 58 16.16 -10.30 -9.33
C ALA A 58 14.75 -9.82 -9.69
N LEU A 59 14.41 -8.60 -9.30
CA LEU A 59 13.16 -7.95 -9.63
C LEU A 59 12.99 -7.82 -11.15
N GLN A 60 13.99 -7.29 -11.86
CA GLN A 60 13.92 -7.15 -13.31
C GLN A 60 13.67 -8.49 -14.03
N LYS A 61 14.38 -9.56 -13.61
CA LYS A 61 14.15 -10.91 -14.19
C LYS A 61 12.72 -11.41 -13.97
N ALA A 62 12.13 -11.10 -12.81
CA ALA A 62 10.76 -11.48 -12.52
C ALA A 62 9.77 -10.65 -13.34
N LEU A 63 9.97 -9.34 -13.45
CA LEU A 63 9.12 -8.43 -14.23
C LEU A 63 9.07 -8.80 -15.72
N MET A 64 10.20 -9.18 -16.31
CA MET A 64 10.25 -9.61 -17.72
C MET A 64 9.37 -10.83 -18.02
N ARG A 65 9.07 -11.65 -17.02
CA ARG A 65 8.24 -12.85 -17.16
C ARG A 65 6.82 -12.64 -16.68
N ALA A 66 6.57 -11.59 -15.90
CA ALA A 66 5.27 -11.32 -15.32
C ALA A 66 4.19 -11.01 -16.36
N ASP A 67 3.02 -11.58 -16.15
CA ASP A 67 1.79 -11.21 -16.83
C ASP A 67 1.06 -10.13 -16.03
N VAL A 68 1.16 -10.18 -14.69
CA VAL A 68 0.57 -9.19 -13.78
C VAL A 68 1.59 -8.79 -12.71
N VAL A 69 1.66 -7.50 -12.42
CA VAL A 69 2.46 -6.96 -11.30
C VAL A 69 1.56 -6.14 -10.39
N ILE A 70 1.60 -6.45 -9.10
CA ILE A 70 0.79 -5.76 -8.08
C ILE A 70 1.72 -4.96 -7.18
N GLY A 71 1.59 -3.63 -7.18
CA GLY A 71 2.29 -2.72 -6.28
C GLY A 71 1.52 -2.61 -4.95
N ALA A 72 2.10 -3.14 -3.88
CA ALA A 72 1.52 -3.15 -2.54
C ALA A 72 2.56 -2.74 -1.47
N LEU A 73 3.55 -1.95 -1.88
CA LEU A 73 4.52 -1.36 -0.97
C LEU A 73 3.89 -0.21 -0.18
N ARG A 74 4.36 -0.04 1.03
CA ARG A 74 4.00 1.09 1.89
C ARG A 74 5.28 1.69 2.46
N ALA A 75 5.37 3.00 2.45
CA ALA A 75 6.38 3.70 3.22
C ALA A 75 5.99 3.70 4.72
N ASP A 76 6.98 3.63 5.58
CA ASP A 76 6.75 3.85 7.02
C ASP A 76 6.42 5.32 7.26
N GLU A 77 7.02 6.21 6.48
CA GLU A 77 6.74 7.65 6.48
C GLU A 77 6.76 8.23 5.04
N GLY A 78 5.81 9.11 4.74
CA GLY A 78 5.77 9.89 3.50
C GLY A 78 5.33 9.09 2.28
N ARG A 79 6.08 9.21 1.17
CA ARG A 79 5.76 8.58 -0.11
C ARG A 79 6.28 7.16 -0.20
N THR A 80 5.51 6.29 -0.86
CA THR A 80 5.97 4.95 -1.23
C THR A 80 7.26 5.03 -2.06
N PRO A 81 8.26 4.18 -1.76
CA PRO A 81 9.48 4.14 -2.56
C PRO A 81 9.19 3.65 -3.98
N CYS A 82 9.69 4.37 -4.97
CA CYS A 82 9.68 3.93 -6.36
C CYS A 82 10.76 2.86 -6.53
N VAL A 83 10.35 1.62 -6.80
CA VAL A 83 11.27 0.46 -6.92
C VAL A 83 11.32 -0.10 -8.33
N VAL A 84 10.38 0.27 -9.19
CA VAL A 84 10.33 -0.16 -10.59
C VAL A 84 10.48 1.04 -11.51
N SER A 85 11.63 1.12 -12.20
CA SER A 85 11.89 2.18 -13.17
C SER A 85 11.13 1.96 -14.47
N GLU A 86 10.97 3.02 -15.28
CA GLU A 86 10.41 2.92 -16.62
C GLU A 86 11.20 1.95 -17.52
N GLU A 87 12.51 1.90 -17.36
CA GLU A 87 13.37 0.97 -18.09
C GLU A 87 13.09 -0.51 -17.76
N MET A 88 12.66 -0.79 -16.53
CA MET A 88 12.18 -2.12 -16.14
C MET A 88 10.82 -2.42 -16.77
N VAL A 89 9.92 -1.46 -16.81
CA VAL A 89 8.58 -1.61 -17.40
C VAL A 89 8.67 -1.83 -18.91
N LYS A 90 9.54 -1.11 -19.62
CA LYS A 90 9.79 -1.31 -21.06
C LYS A 90 10.19 -2.74 -21.44
N LYS A 91 10.75 -3.49 -20.50
CA LYS A 91 11.21 -4.88 -20.70
C LYS A 91 10.15 -5.92 -20.30
N MET A 92 8.99 -5.50 -19.82
CA MET A 92 7.87 -6.40 -19.53
C MET A 92 7.25 -6.93 -20.82
N LYS A 93 6.43 -7.98 -20.70
CA LYS A 93 5.66 -8.50 -21.81
C LYS A 93 4.67 -7.45 -22.34
N SER A 94 4.53 -7.36 -23.65
CA SER A 94 3.43 -6.61 -24.26
C SER A 94 2.08 -7.14 -23.75
N GLY A 95 1.19 -6.24 -23.33
CA GLY A 95 -0.11 -6.59 -22.75
C GLY A 95 -0.06 -7.00 -21.28
N ALA A 96 1.11 -7.02 -20.64
CA ALA A 96 1.18 -7.21 -19.18
C ALA A 96 0.40 -6.11 -18.44
N VAL A 97 -0.02 -6.41 -17.21
CA VAL A 97 -0.84 -5.51 -16.39
C VAL A 97 -0.11 -5.13 -15.12
N ILE A 98 -0.05 -3.83 -14.83
CA ILE A 98 0.38 -3.28 -13.56
C ILE A 98 -0.85 -2.78 -12.79
N VAL A 99 -1.02 -3.23 -11.55
CA VAL A 99 -2.00 -2.72 -10.60
C VAL A 99 -1.24 -2.06 -9.46
N ASP A 100 -1.16 -0.73 -9.45
CA ASP A 100 -0.45 0.00 -8.41
C ASP A 100 -1.40 0.41 -7.28
N VAL A 101 -1.55 -0.47 -6.28
CA VAL A 101 -2.34 -0.19 -5.07
C VAL A 101 -1.63 0.82 -4.17
N SER A 102 -0.32 1.02 -4.36
CA SER A 102 0.47 2.01 -3.61
C SER A 102 0.26 3.45 -4.12
N ILE A 103 -0.56 3.64 -5.16
CA ILE A 103 -0.76 4.94 -5.82
C ILE A 103 -1.26 6.03 -4.87
N ASP A 104 -2.05 5.67 -3.84
CA ASP A 104 -2.51 6.60 -2.80
C ASP A 104 -1.36 7.31 -2.08
N GLN A 105 -0.20 6.67 -1.99
CA GLN A 105 1.03 7.22 -1.39
C GLN A 105 2.12 7.52 -2.43
N GLY A 106 1.73 7.74 -3.68
CA GLY A 106 2.61 8.14 -4.77
C GLY A 106 3.05 7.04 -5.72
N GLY A 107 2.65 5.79 -5.47
CA GLY A 107 2.96 4.64 -6.31
C GLY A 107 4.39 4.11 -6.17
N CYS A 108 4.61 2.86 -6.57
CA CYS A 108 5.92 2.21 -6.52
C CYS A 108 6.53 1.98 -7.92
N PHE A 109 5.89 2.44 -8.98
CA PHE A 109 6.39 2.41 -10.35
C PHE A 109 6.62 3.84 -10.85
N GLU A 110 7.75 4.08 -11.49
CA GLU A 110 8.07 5.38 -12.11
C GLU A 110 7.07 5.74 -13.23
N SER A 111 6.51 4.71 -13.88
CA SER A 111 5.53 4.87 -14.96
C SER A 111 4.10 5.10 -14.47
N SER A 112 3.83 4.98 -13.16
CA SER A 112 2.49 5.17 -12.61
C SER A 112 2.02 6.62 -12.73
N ALA A 113 0.75 6.78 -13.10
CA ALA A 113 0.05 8.07 -13.10
C ALA A 113 -1.35 7.85 -12.50
N VAL A 114 -1.78 8.76 -11.65
CA VAL A 114 -3.10 8.67 -11.01
C VAL A 114 -4.20 8.65 -12.07
N THR A 115 -5.09 7.67 -11.95
CA THR A 115 -6.29 7.51 -12.78
C THR A 115 -7.55 7.64 -11.93
N ASP A 116 -8.71 7.55 -12.53
CA ASP A 116 -9.99 7.61 -11.84
C ASP A 116 -10.90 6.43 -12.21
N HIS A 117 -12.04 6.31 -11.55
CA HIS A 117 -12.99 5.23 -11.82
C HIS A 117 -13.71 5.33 -13.18
N LYS A 118 -13.69 6.48 -13.85
CA LYS A 118 -14.26 6.66 -15.19
C LYS A 118 -13.26 6.20 -16.26
N ASN A 119 -11.99 6.54 -16.07
CA ASN A 119 -10.87 6.15 -16.93
C ASN A 119 -9.82 5.41 -16.10
N PRO A 120 -10.09 4.15 -15.69
CA PRO A 120 -9.31 3.47 -14.66
C PRO A 120 -7.95 2.98 -15.13
N THR A 121 -7.73 2.90 -16.43
CA THR A 121 -6.51 2.35 -17.01
C THR A 121 -5.93 3.25 -18.09
N PHE A 122 -4.62 3.18 -18.22
CA PHE A 122 -3.90 3.73 -19.37
C PHE A 122 -2.85 2.73 -19.85
N ARG A 123 -2.31 2.92 -21.04
CA ARG A 123 -1.27 2.09 -21.61
C ARG A 123 0.01 2.89 -21.77
N LYS A 124 1.14 2.36 -21.27
CA LYS A 124 2.48 2.91 -21.43
C LYS A 124 3.47 1.78 -21.67
N PHE A 125 4.31 1.89 -22.69
CA PHE A 125 5.25 0.83 -23.12
C PHE A 125 4.56 -0.52 -23.36
N ASP A 126 3.40 -0.52 -23.98
CA ASP A 126 2.54 -1.70 -24.21
C ASP A 126 2.07 -2.41 -22.93
N VAL A 127 2.31 -1.87 -21.77
CA VAL A 127 1.85 -2.37 -20.47
C VAL A 127 0.62 -1.58 -20.03
N VAL A 128 -0.42 -2.29 -19.58
CA VAL A 128 -1.65 -1.68 -19.03
C VAL A 128 -1.41 -1.31 -17.58
N HIS A 129 -1.72 -0.07 -17.23
CA HIS A 129 -1.61 0.42 -15.86
C HIS A 129 -2.99 0.70 -15.28
N TYR A 130 -3.25 0.17 -14.10
CA TYR A 130 -4.40 0.50 -13.26
C TYR A 130 -3.87 1.19 -12.00
N CYS A 131 -4.12 2.49 -11.86
CA CYS A 131 -3.55 3.34 -10.80
C CYS A 131 -4.64 4.22 -10.18
N VAL A 132 -5.80 3.63 -9.85
CA VAL A 132 -6.92 4.33 -9.24
C VAL A 132 -6.72 4.40 -7.73
N PRO A 133 -6.64 5.61 -7.14
CA PRO A 133 -6.56 5.76 -5.69
C PRO A 133 -7.86 5.32 -5.02
N ASN A 134 -7.76 4.98 -3.72
CA ASN A 134 -8.90 4.51 -2.92
C ASN A 134 -9.65 3.33 -3.59
N ILE A 135 -8.90 2.33 -4.04
CA ILE A 135 -9.44 1.15 -4.74
C ILE A 135 -10.56 0.45 -3.92
N SER A 136 -10.54 0.55 -2.59
CA SER A 136 -11.55 0.01 -1.69
C SER A 136 -12.95 0.60 -1.91
N SER A 137 -13.06 1.79 -2.51
CA SER A 137 -14.34 2.40 -2.86
C SER A 137 -15.15 1.59 -3.88
N ARG A 138 -14.50 0.68 -4.63
CA ARG A 138 -15.17 -0.26 -5.55
C ARG A 138 -15.96 -1.34 -4.83
N VAL A 139 -15.67 -1.58 -3.56
CA VAL A 139 -16.40 -2.49 -2.67
C VAL A 139 -16.92 -1.73 -1.45
N SER A 140 -17.56 -0.59 -1.70
CA SER A 140 -17.93 0.43 -0.72
C SER A 140 -18.68 -0.14 0.49
N ARG A 141 -19.62 -1.05 0.28
CA ARG A 141 -20.37 -1.68 1.38
C ARG A 141 -19.42 -2.40 2.35
N THR A 142 -18.57 -3.29 1.85
CA THR A 142 -17.63 -4.05 2.67
C THR A 142 -16.62 -3.14 3.36
N ALA A 143 -16.07 -2.16 2.62
CA ALA A 143 -15.12 -1.19 3.16
C ALA A 143 -15.75 -0.34 4.28
N THR A 144 -16.98 0.15 4.08
CA THR A 144 -17.72 0.94 5.08
C THR A 144 -17.96 0.13 6.36
N PHE A 145 -18.43 -1.10 6.26
CA PHE A 145 -18.64 -1.96 7.43
C PHE A 145 -17.34 -2.23 8.17
N ALA A 146 -16.25 -2.52 7.45
CA ALA A 146 -14.94 -2.77 8.06
C ALA A 146 -14.44 -1.55 8.85
N ILE A 147 -14.54 -0.35 8.27
CA ILE A 147 -14.15 0.90 8.93
C ILE A 147 -15.08 1.21 10.11
N SER A 148 -16.40 1.07 9.93
CA SER A 148 -17.39 1.36 10.96
C SER A 148 -17.20 0.47 12.20
N ASN A 149 -16.88 -0.80 12.03
CA ASN A 149 -16.61 -1.74 13.12
C ASN A 149 -15.42 -1.32 14.00
N ILE A 150 -14.50 -0.52 13.47
CA ILE A 150 -13.36 0.02 14.21
C ILE A 150 -13.69 1.40 14.77
N LEU A 151 -14.26 2.29 13.94
CA LEU A 151 -14.50 3.68 14.33
C LEU A 151 -15.62 3.84 15.35
N ALA A 152 -16.72 3.07 15.25
CA ALA A 152 -17.85 3.24 16.16
C ALA A 152 -17.46 2.95 17.63
N PRO A 153 -16.80 1.83 18.00
CA PRO A 153 -16.31 1.63 19.35
C PRO A 153 -15.32 2.71 19.80
N THR A 154 -14.45 3.15 18.89
CA THR A 154 -13.46 4.21 19.17
C THR A 154 -14.16 5.53 19.56
N LEU A 155 -15.16 5.94 18.78
CA LEU A 155 -15.93 7.16 19.06
C LEU A 155 -16.72 7.07 20.38
N LEU A 156 -17.30 5.89 20.67
CA LEU A 156 -17.99 5.67 21.94
C LEU A 156 -17.01 5.78 23.12
N ASN A 157 -15.82 5.17 23.01
CA ASN A 157 -14.79 5.25 24.04
C ASN A 157 -14.28 6.68 24.23
N MET A 158 -14.18 7.49 23.19
CA MET A 158 -13.88 8.92 23.30
C MET A 158 -14.93 9.65 24.14
N GLY A 159 -16.22 9.35 23.94
CA GLY A 159 -17.30 9.92 24.75
C GLY A 159 -17.19 9.52 26.23
N ILE A 160 -16.90 8.24 26.50
CA ILE A 160 -16.75 7.72 27.87
C ILE A 160 -15.53 8.32 28.58
N ALA A 161 -14.45 8.55 27.83
CA ALA A 161 -13.21 9.15 28.38
C ALA A 161 -13.33 10.65 28.74
N GLY A 162 -14.44 11.28 28.44
CA GLY A 162 -14.63 12.72 28.67
C GLY A 162 -14.30 13.62 27.49
N GLY A 163 -13.99 13.02 26.32
CA GLY A 163 -13.74 13.74 25.07
C GLY A 163 -12.45 13.31 24.36
N VAL A 164 -12.21 13.96 23.22
CA VAL A 164 -11.08 13.64 22.34
C VAL A 164 -9.74 13.82 23.04
N GLU A 165 -9.54 14.93 23.75
CA GLU A 165 -8.24 15.24 24.37
C GLU A 165 -7.86 14.23 25.45
N ASP A 166 -8.80 13.84 26.28
CA ASP A 166 -8.55 12.87 27.36
C ASP A 166 -8.32 11.46 26.77
N PHE A 167 -9.04 11.12 25.70
CA PHE A 167 -8.85 9.85 25.04
C PHE A 167 -7.48 9.77 24.33
N LEU A 168 -7.01 10.85 23.70
CA LEU A 168 -5.68 10.91 23.07
C LEU A 168 -4.54 10.73 24.08
N LYS A 169 -4.73 11.09 25.36
CA LYS A 169 -3.73 10.82 26.41
C LYS A 169 -3.62 9.34 26.75
N MET A 170 -4.71 8.57 26.51
CA MET A 170 -4.80 7.15 26.87
C MET A 170 -4.45 6.20 25.71
N ASP A 171 -4.51 6.68 24.45
CA ASP A 171 -4.34 5.85 23.25
C ASP A 171 -3.24 6.41 22.34
N ASP A 172 -2.06 5.78 22.39
CA ASP A 172 -0.89 6.15 21.57
C ASP A 172 -1.14 5.95 20.07
N GLY A 173 -1.95 4.95 19.70
CA GLY A 173 -2.29 4.67 18.31
C GLY A 173 -3.06 5.80 17.67
N LEU A 174 -4.12 6.25 18.33
CA LEU A 174 -4.90 7.41 17.88
C LEU A 174 -4.10 8.70 17.94
N ARG A 175 -3.29 8.88 18.97
CA ARG A 175 -2.39 10.04 19.09
C ARG A 175 -1.44 10.15 17.89
N SER A 176 -0.92 9.04 17.42
CA SER A 176 -0.04 9.01 16.22
C SER A 176 -0.75 9.44 14.93
N GLY A 177 -2.08 9.33 14.87
CA GLY A 177 -2.92 9.74 13.75
C GLY A 177 -3.34 11.20 13.75
N VAL A 178 -2.97 11.97 14.77
CA VAL A 178 -3.34 13.40 14.86
C VAL A 178 -2.45 14.23 13.96
N TYR A 179 -3.02 14.81 12.93
CA TYR A 179 -2.30 15.67 11.98
C TYR A 179 -2.37 17.15 12.35
N VAL A 180 -3.49 17.57 12.93
CA VAL A 180 -3.71 18.95 13.38
C VAL A 180 -4.35 18.92 14.77
N PHE A 181 -3.81 19.70 15.70
CA PHE A 181 -4.34 19.87 17.05
C PHE A 181 -4.41 21.35 17.39
N ARG A 182 -5.60 21.83 17.79
CA ARG A 182 -5.86 23.25 18.11
C ARG A 182 -5.31 24.22 17.06
N GLY A 183 -5.48 23.88 15.76
CA GLY A 183 -5.03 24.71 14.64
C GLY A 183 -3.53 24.61 14.32
N MET A 184 -2.76 23.79 15.02
CA MET A 184 -1.32 23.60 14.79
C MET A 184 -1.08 22.26 14.12
N LEU A 185 -0.26 22.22 13.06
CA LEU A 185 0.21 21.01 12.42
C LEU A 185 1.10 20.21 13.41
N THR A 186 0.79 18.93 13.60
CA THR A 186 1.51 18.04 14.52
C THR A 186 2.24 16.91 13.79
N ASN A 187 1.94 16.70 12.51
CA ASN A 187 2.58 15.69 11.70
C ASN A 187 3.90 16.22 11.11
N ALA A 188 5.02 15.73 11.63
CA ALA A 188 6.36 16.15 11.22
C ALA A 188 6.67 15.81 9.75
N VAL A 189 6.09 14.71 9.20
CA VAL A 189 6.30 14.30 7.80
C VAL A 189 5.68 15.31 6.85
N LEU A 190 4.43 15.71 7.11
CA LEU A 190 3.76 16.75 6.33
C LEU A 190 4.46 18.11 6.48
N GLY A 191 4.91 18.45 7.70
CA GLY A 191 5.69 19.67 7.92
C GLY A 191 6.92 19.75 7.04
N ARG A 192 7.73 18.68 7.02
CA ARG A 192 8.93 18.61 6.16
C ARG A 192 8.60 18.57 4.67
N MET A 193 7.54 17.84 4.28
CA MET A 193 7.16 17.66 2.87
C MET A 193 6.67 18.96 2.20
N PHE A 194 5.95 19.79 2.96
CA PHE A 194 5.32 21.00 2.46
C PHE A 194 5.96 22.28 3.00
N ASP A 195 7.10 22.17 3.69
CA ASP A 195 7.80 23.29 4.33
C ASP A 195 6.87 24.12 5.24
N LEU A 196 6.08 23.41 6.05
CA LEU A 196 5.12 24.00 6.99
C LEU A 196 5.65 23.91 8.42
N PRO A 197 5.42 24.95 9.27
CA PRO A 197 5.74 24.86 10.68
C PRO A 197 4.90 23.79 11.37
N TYR A 198 5.53 22.95 12.16
CA TYR A 198 4.85 21.91 12.93
C TYR A 198 5.36 21.86 14.36
N LYS A 199 4.56 21.31 15.27
CA LYS A 199 4.90 21.11 16.66
C LYS A 199 4.67 19.66 17.07
N ASN A 200 5.52 19.15 17.96
CA ASN A 200 5.30 17.82 18.52
C ASN A 200 4.02 17.84 19.39
N LEU A 201 3.09 16.95 19.10
CA LEU A 201 1.82 16.85 19.81
C LEU A 201 2.00 16.71 21.33
N ASN A 202 2.99 15.94 21.78
CA ASN A 202 3.29 15.72 23.20
C ASN A 202 3.73 17.00 23.95
N LEU A 203 4.07 18.07 23.24
CA LEU A 203 4.47 19.36 23.84
C LEU A 203 3.29 20.34 23.95
N ILE A 204 2.15 20.02 23.35
CA ILE A 204 0.99 20.93 23.26
C ILE A 204 -0.32 20.32 23.77
N MET A 205 -0.28 19.06 24.22
CA MET A 205 -1.29 18.36 25.00
C MET A 205 -0.92 18.43 26.50
#